data_8784fe650ebf12d41c81aaa34352d5d0
#
_entry.id   8784fe650ebf12d41c81aaa34352d5d0
#
_cell.length_a   1.000
_cell.length_b   1.000
_cell.length_c   1.000
_cell.angle_alpha   90.00
_cell.angle_beta   90.00
_cell.angle_gamma   90.00
#
_symmetry.space_group_name_H-M   'P 1'
#
loop_
_entity.id
_entity.type
_entity.pdbx_description
1 polymer ?
#
loop_
_entity_poly.entity_id
_entity_poly.type
_entity_poly.pdbx_seq_one_letter_code
_entity_poly.pdbx_strand_id
1 'polypeptide(L)'
;MTSSLVGSEMCIRDSTGTVRLTFVRDGKSQVAEVTPVKTNKNAYMLGLWVKDDISGIGTVTFLCGNQFMALGHSVSDNDTGLKISSTGGGIYTTHITKINRSFVSMPGQLQGTILYKKDLIGIVEGNYDNGIGGYLDEEYVAKHYKAEEAMYIADPGEVQTGEAYIYSRLDGDLKKYKINILAVHTDTANKNMEFKVEDE
;
A
#
# COMPACT_ATOMS: atom_id res chain seq x y z
N MET A 1 -1.37 1.47 8.12
CA MET A 1 -1.27 2.14 6.83
C MET A 1 -2.32 3.23 6.78
N THR A 2 -1.93 4.48 6.68
CA THR A 2 -2.85 5.58 6.39
C THR A 2 -2.86 5.77 4.88
N SER A 3 -3.83 5.18 4.19
CA SER A 3 -4.12 5.59 2.83
C SER A 3 -4.80 6.96 2.91
N SER A 4 -4.16 7.97 2.38
CA SER A 4 -4.81 9.27 2.18
C SER A 4 -5.68 9.13 0.94
N LEU A 5 -6.97 9.02 1.15
CA LEU A 5 -7.96 9.05 0.08
C LEU A 5 -8.25 10.53 -0.22
N VAL A 6 -7.83 10.99 -1.37
CA VAL A 6 -8.27 12.27 -1.91
C VAL A 6 -9.61 12.02 -2.59
N GLY A 7 -10.69 12.23 -1.86
CA GLY A 7 -12.01 12.26 -2.46
C GLY A 7 -12.24 13.65 -3.08
N SER A 8 -12.57 13.70 -4.35
CA SER A 8 -13.06 14.91 -5.00
C SER A 8 -14.57 14.86 -5.15
N GLU A 9 -15.24 15.95 -4.79
CA GLU A 9 -16.64 16.11 -5.12
C GLU A 9 -16.73 16.41 -6.62
N MET A 10 -17.47 15.57 -7.37
CA MET A 10 -17.57 15.73 -8.81
C MET A 10 -18.37 17.00 -9.15
N CYS A 11 -17.67 18.05 -9.55
CA CYS A 11 -18.23 19.27 -10.06
C CYS A 11 -18.48 19.15 -11.57
N ILE A 12 -19.70 19.34 -12.03
CA ILE A 12 -20.03 19.45 -13.45
C ILE A 12 -20.12 20.93 -13.80
N ARG A 13 -19.27 21.38 -14.70
CA ARG A 13 -19.02 22.81 -14.92
C ARG A 13 -20.21 23.57 -15.52
N ASP A 14 -21.04 22.95 -16.38
CA ASP A 14 -22.04 23.67 -17.19
C ASP A 14 -23.38 22.91 -17.41
N SER A 15 -23.72 21.94 -16.55
CA SER A 15 -24.88 21.10 -16.84
C SER A 15 -26.09 21.45 -16.00
N THR A 16 -27.10 22.05 -16.64
CA THR A 16 -28.45 22.21 -16.09
C THR A 16 -29.36 20.99 -16.36
N GLY A 17 -28.82 19.96 -17.04
CA GLY A 17 -29.53 18.76 -17.45
C GLY A 17 -29.21 17.53 -16.61
N THR A 18 -29.99 16.48 -16.79
CA THR A 18 -29.75 15.16 -16.18
C THR A 18 -28.49 14.53 -16.74
N VAL A 19 -27.64 14.01 -15.86
CA VAL A 19 -26.40 13.31 -16.19
C VAL A 19 -26.63 11.82 -16.06
N ARG A 20 -26.25 11.07 -17.08
CA ARG A 20 -26.30 9.61 -17.07
C ARG A 20 -24.98 9.05 -16.58
N LEU A 21 -25.03 8.34 -15.45
CA LEU A 21 -23.88 7.67 -14.84
C LEU A 21 -23.95 6.17 -15.09
N THR A 22 -22.85 5.61 -15.61
CA THR A 22 -22.68 4.16 -15.71
C THR A 22 -21.67 3.74 -14.64
N PHE A 23 -22.03 2.77 -13.82
CA PHE A 23 -21.19 2.26 -12.74
C PHE A 23 -21.35 0.76 -12.57
N VAL A 24 -20.39 0.13 -11.89
CA VAL A 24 -20.44 -1.29 -11.55
C VAL A 24 -20.79 -1.43 -10.07
N ARG A 25 -21.80 -2.21 -9.75
CA ARG A 25 -22.18 -2.61 -8.39
C ARG A 25 -22.44 -4.10 -8.37
N ASP A 26 -21.81 -4.81 -7.41
CA ASP A 26 -21.89 -6.28 -7.28
C ASP A 26 -21.55 -7.01 -8.59
N GLY A 27 -20.50 -6.54 -9.29
CA GLY A 27 -20.04 -7.08 -10.56
C GLY A 27 -20.96 -6.81 -11.77
N LYS A 28 -22.06 -6.08 -11.58
CA LYS A 28 -23.03 -5.77 -12.64
C LYS A 28 -22.97 -4.29 -13.04
N SER A 29 -22.92 -4.05 -14.35
CA SER A 29 -23.04 -2.69 -14.89
C SER A 29 -24.46 -2.17 -14.69
N GLN A 30 -24.56 -0.98 -14.11
CA GLN A 30 -25.83 -0.29 -13.85
C GLN A 30 -25.74 1.13 -14.39
N VAL A 31 -26.90 1.71 -14.64
CA VAL A 31 -27.04 3.09 -15.12
C VAL A 31 -28.01 3.83 -14.20
N ALA A 32 -27.63 5.03 -13.80
CA ALA A 32 -28.49 5.95 -13.06
C ALA A 32 -28.52 7.32 -13.75
N GLU A 33 -29.64 7.97 -13.68
CA GLU A 33 -29.80 9.36 -14.11
C GLU A 33 -29.88 10.25 -12.87
N VAL A 34 -28.98 11.23 -12.79
CA VAL A 34 -28.84 12.13 -11.65
C VAL A 34 -28.95 13.57 -12.14
N THR A 35 -29.78 14.36 -11.49
CA THR A 35 -29.88 15.79 -11.77
C THR A 35 -28.95 16.57 -10.83
N PRO A 36 -27.98 17.32 -11.36
CA PRO A 36 -27.04 18.09 -10.55
C PRO A 36 -27.79 19.20 -9.78
N VAL A 37 -27.35 19.45 -8.57
CA VAL A 37 -27.85 20.54 -7.73
C VAL A 37 -26.91 21.73 -7.79
N LYS A 38 -27.46 22.91 -7.99
CA LYS A 38 -26.69 24.15 -7.99
C LYS A 38 -26.35 24.55 -6.55
N THR A 39 -25.07 24.75 -6.29
CA THR A 39 -24.57 25.19 -4.99
C THR A 39 -24.57 26.71 -4.84
N ASN A 40 -24.37 27.18 -3.60
CA ASN A 40 -24.23 28.62 -3.30
C ASN A 40 -23.01 29.27 -3.98
N LYS A 41 -22.04 28.45 -4.43
CA LYS A 41 -20.84 28.89 -5.17
C LYS A 41 -21.02 28.92 -6.69
N ASN A 42 -22.26 28.83 -7.16
CA ASN A 42 -22.65 28.82 -8.57
C ASN A 42 -22.07 27.63 -9.38
N ALA A 43 -21.69 26.54 -8.69
CA ALA A 43 -21.25 25.29 -9.29
C ALA A 43 -22.38 24.24 -9.22
N TYR A 44 -22.45 23.37 -10.21
CA TYR A 44 -23.37 22.22 -10.18
C TYR A 44 -22.66 21.00 -9.63
N MET A 45 -23.28 20.29 -8.69
CA MET A 45 -22.70 19.13 -8.03
C MET A 45 -23.66 17.95 -8.09
N LEU A 46 -23.11 16.75 -8.26
CA LEU A 46 -23.88 15.50 -8.25
C LEU A 46 -24.14 14.95 -6.85
N GLY A 47 -23.46 15.50 -5.83
CA GLY A 47 -23.51 14.97 -4.47
C GLY A 47 -22.85 13.61 -4.33
N LEU A 48 -21.89 13.29 -5.20
CA LEU A 48 -21.12 12.07 -5.19
C LEU A 48 -19.67 12.36 -4.78
N TRP A 49 -19.17 11.60 -3.82
CA TRP A 49 -17.75 11.55 -3.52
C TRP A 49 -17.09 10.44 -4.35
N VAL A 50 -16.09 10.82 -5.12
CA VAL A 50 -15.33 9.91 -5.97
C VAL A 50 -13.91 9.82 -5.44
N LYS A 51 -13.43 8.60 -5.27
CA LYS A 51 -12.04 8.32 -4.94
C LYS A 51 -11.37 7.93 -6.25
N ASP A 52 -10.54 8.81 -6.79
CA ASP A 52 -9.88 8.64 -8.09
C ASP A 52 -8.40 8.27 -7.97
N ASP A 53 -7.80 8.49 -6.78
CA ASP A 53 -6.41 8.14 -6.51
C ASP A 53 -6.25 7.60 -5.09
N ILE A 54 -5.33 6.67 -4.93
CA ILE A 54 -4.98 6.07 -3.65
C ILE A 54 -3.47 6.13 -3.50
N SER A 55 -3.05 6.79 -2.43
CA SER A 55 -1.65 6.83 -2.06
C SER A 55 -1.45 6.31 -0.64
N GLY A 56 -0.30 5.70 -0.41
CA GLY A 56 0.06 5.18 0.90
C GLY A 56 1.56 4.97 1.02
N ILE A 57 2.02 4.77 2.24
CA ILE A 57 3.40 4.45 2.55
C ILE A 57 3.46 2.97 2.92
N GLY A 58 4.37 2.26 2.31
CA GLY A 58 4.59 0.84 2.55
C GLY A 58 6.08 0.51 2.60
N THR A 59 6.37 -0.72 2.99
CA THR A 59 7.73 -1.25 3.01
C THR A 59 7.88 -2.27 1.91
N VAL A 60 8.93 -2.14 1.09
CA VAL A 60 9.35 -3.20 0.17
C VAL A 60 9.82 -4.38 1.00
N THR A 61 9.21 -5.54 0.78
CA THR A 61 9.50 -6.76 1.53
C THR A 61 10.70 -7.48 0.95
N PHE A 62 10.76 -7.61 -0.37
CA PHE A 62 11.89 -8.21 -1.07
C PHE A 62 11.95 -7.76 -2.54
N LEU A 63 13.12 -7.97 -3.14
CA LEU A 63 13.40 -7.79 -4.56
C LEU A 63 13.89 -9.12 -5.17
N CYS A 64 13.45 -9.40 -6.39
CA CYS A 64 13.99 -10.47 -7.24
C CYS A 64 14.33 -9.85 -8.61
N GLY A 65 15.61 -9.61 -8.86
CA GLY A 65 16.00 -8.72 -9.96
C GLY A 65 15.47 -7.30 -9.73
N ASN A 66 14.65 -6.81 -10.65
CA ASN A 66 13.94 -5.54 -10.50
C ASN A 66 12.46 -5.69 -10.08
N GLN A 67 11.96 -6.91 -9.98
CA GLN A 67 10.63 -7.17 -9.44
C GLN A 67 10.62 -7.00 -7.93
N PHE A 68 9.60 -6.34 -7.40
CA PHE A 68 9.43 -6.17 -5.97
C PHE A 68 8.08 -6.70 -5.49
N MET A 69 8.06 -7.10 -4.22
CA MET A 69 6.84 -7.20 -3.43
C MET A 69 6.93 -6.25 -2.23
N ALA A 70 5.81 -5.65 -1.88
CA ALA A 70 5.71 -4.74 -0.74
C ALA A 70 4.48 -5.07 0.10
N LEU A 71 4.52 -4.73 1.38
CA LEU A 71 3.52 -4.88 2.41
C LEU A 71 3.46 -6.30 2.99
N GLY A 72 2.84 -7.25 2.45
CA GLY A 72 2.50 -8.56 3.02
C GLY A 72 0.99 -8.77 3.17
N HIS A 73 0.21 -7.80 2.70
CA HIS A 73 -1.26 -7.85 2.61
C HIS A 73 -1.74 -6.90 1.51
N SER A 74 -2.92 -7.15 0.97
CA SER A 74 -3.52 -6.27 -0.01
C SER A 74 -3.85 -4.89 0.57
N VAL A 75 -3.91 -3.89 -0.30
CA VAL A 75 -4.49 -2.58 0.03
C VAL A 75 -6.00 -2.67 -0.16
N SER A 76 -6.73 -2.29 0.87
CA SER A 76 -8.19 -2.28 0.89
C SER A 76 -8.72 -0.88 1.16
N ASP A 77 -9.90 -0.61 0.67
CA ASP A 77 -10.63 0.62 0.98
C ASP A 77 -11.09 0.60 2.44
N ASN A 78 -10.80 1.67 3.19
CA ASN A 78 -11.10 1.73 4.62
C ASN A 78 -12.59 1.77 4.94
N ASP A 79 -13.42 2.29 4.03
CA ASP A 79 -14.85 2.46 4.28
C ASP A 79 -15.63 1.18 3.95
N THR A 80 -15.20 0.45 2.93
CA THR A 80 -15.88 -0.76 2.46
C THR A 80 -15.17 -2.05 2.88
N GLY A 81 -13.89 -1.99 3.24
CA GLY A 81 -13.06 -3.16 3.52
C GLY A 81 -12.71 -3.98 2.27
N LEU A 82 -13.15 -3.56 1.10
CA LEU A 82 -12.92 -4.29 -0.14
C LEU A 82 -11.50 -4.04 -0.67
N LYS A 83 -10.88 -5.10 -1.19
CA LYS A 83 -9.61 -5.00 -1.89
C LYS A 83 -9.73 -4.06 -3.09
N ILE A 84 -8.80 -3.12 -3.19
CA ILE A 84 -8.77 -2.16 -4.28
C ILE A 84 -8.24 -2.83 -5.54
N SER A 85 -9.02 -2.76 -6.62
CA SER A 85 -8.53 -3.14 -7.94
C SER A 85 -7.59 -2.07 -8.44
N SER A 86 -6.29 -2.37 -8.50
CA SER A 86 -5.31 -1.48 -9.10
C SER A 86 -5.05 -1.91 -10.54
N THR A 87 -5.10 -0.96 -11.45
CA THR A 87 -4.71 -1.13 -12.86
C THR A 87 -3.30 -0.62 -13.14
N GLY A 88 -2.61 -0.18 -12.09
CA GLY A 88 -1.26 0.37 -12.13
C GLY A 88 -1.07 1.48 -11.12
N GLY A 89 0.15 1.97 -11.02
CA GLY A 89 0.51 3.07 -10.14
C GLY A 89 2.01 3.35 -10.19
N GLY A 90 2.44 4.46 -9.57
CA GLY A 90 3.85 4.79 -9.42
C GLY A 90 4.38 4.43 -8.04
N ILE A 91 5.62 3.99 -7.98
CA ILE A 91 6.40 3.85 -6.75
C ILE A 91 7.34 5.04 -6.65
N TYR A 92 7.35 5.65 -5.48
CA TYR A 92 8.13 6.85 -5.18
C TYR A 92 8.94 6.65 -3.92
N THR A 93 10.08 7.33 -3.83
CA THR A 93 10.79 7.41 -2.54
C THR A 93 9.96 8.21 -1.55
N THR A 94 10.06 7.82 -0.28
CA THR A 94 9.30 8.43 0.80
C THR A 94 10.22 8.86 1.91
N HIS A 95 10.05 10.08 2.38
CA HIS A 95 10.72 10.56 3.58
C HIS A 95 9.83 10.36 4.80
N ILE A 96 10.27 9.51 5.73
CA ILE A 96 9.53 9.27 6.98
C ILE A 96 9.71 10.46 7.89
N THR A 97 8.60 11.10 8.27
CA THR A 97 8.58 12.30 9.13
C THR A 97 8.18 11.99 10.56
N LYS A 98 7.44 10.88 10.77
CA LYS A 98 6.97 10.51 12.10
C LYS A 98 6.70 9.01 12.20
N ILE A 99 7.03 8.44 13.34
CA ILE A 99 6.72 7.06 13.72
C ILE A 99 5.75 7.11 14.90
N ASN A 100 4.53 6.67 14.70
CA ASN A 100 3.58 6.45 15.78
C ASN A 100 3.76 5.02 16.29
N ARG A 101 4.14 4.88 17.56
CA ARG A 101 4.31 3.56 18.18
C ARG A 101 2.96 2.84 18.32
N SER A 102 3.02 1.52 18.25
CA SER A 102 1.85 0.67 18.54
C SER A 102 1.47 0.73 20.02
N PHE A 103 0.17 0.63 20.28
CA PHE A 103 -0.40 0.39 21.61
C PHE A 103 -1.29 -0.84 21.56
N VAL A 104 -1.75 -1.32 22.72
CA VAL A 104 -2.70 -2.43 22.79
C VAL A 104 -3.92 -2.10 21.90
N SER A 105 -4.22 -2.99 20.96
CA SER A 105 -5.30 -2.87 19.97
C SER A 105 -5.14 -1.75 18.92
N MET A 106 -4.01 -1.06 18.88
CA MET A 106 -3.69 -0.06 17.86
C MET A 106 -2.33 -0.35 17.22
N PRO A 107 -2.29 -0.73 15.95
CA PRO A 107 -1.02 -0.97 15.26
C PRO A 107 -0.22 0.33 15.10
N GLY A 108 1.10 0.21 15.08
CA GLY A 108 1.98 1.34 14.79
C GLY A 108 1.79 1.84 13.35
N GLN A 109 2.10 3.11 13.12
CA GLN A 109 1.95 3.75 11.82
C GLN A 109 3.16 4.60 11.48
N LEU A 110 3.58 4.53 10.22
CA LEU A 110 4.55 5.43 9.63
C LEU A 110 3.82 6.60 8.95
N GLN A 111 4.31 7.80 9.19
CA GLN A 111 3.89 8.99 8.46
C GLN A 111 5.07 9.53 7.67
N GLY A 112 4.84 9.99 6.47
CA GLY A 112 5.90 10.53 5.62
C GLY A 112 5.35 11.36 4.48
N THR A 113 6.26 11.94 3.72
CA THR A 113 5.96 12.74 2.54
C THR A 113 6.40 12.00 1.30
N ILE A 114 5.49 11.88 0.33
CA ILE A 114 5.76 11.28 -0.97
C ILE A 114 6.20 12.38 -1.93
N LEU A 115 7.33 12.19 -2.60
CA LEU A 115 7.92 13.18 -3.49
C LEU A 115 7.54 12.90 -4.96
N TYR A 116 6.27 13.10 -5.31
CA TYR A 116 5.70 12.78 -6.62
C TYR A 116 6.42 13.40 -7.84
N LYS A 117 7.15 14.50 -7.66
CA LYS A 117 7.72 15.24 -8.79
C LYS A 117 9.14 14.85 -9.17
N LYS A 118 9.86 14.09 -8.35
CA LYS A 118 11.29 13.85 -8.57
C LYS A 118 11.73 12.39 -8.52
N ASP A 119 11.00 11.54 -7.83
CA ASP A 119 11.54 10.27 -7.40
C ASP A 119 10.61 9.10 -7.74
N LEU A 120 10.05 9.09 -8.97
CA LEU A 120 9.42 7.89 -9.51
C LEU A 120 10.54 6.85 -9.70
N ILE A 121 10.48 5.78 -8.92
CA ILE A 121 11.50 4.73 -8.89
C ILE A 121 10.98 3.39 -9.41
N GLY A 122 9.73 3.33 -9.84
CA GLY A 122 9.13 2.10 -10.34
C GLY A 122 7.63 2.20 -10.55
N ILE A 123 7.06 1.09 -10.98
CA ILE A 123 5.64 0.96 -11.29
C ILE A 123 5.00 -0.17 -10.49
N VAL A 124 3.77 0.04 -10.04
CA VAL A 124 2.90 -1.00 -9.49
C VAL A 124 2.22 -1.73 -10.62
N GLU A 125 2.29 -3.04 -10.64
CA GLU A 125 1.59 -3.91 -11.59
C GLU A 125 0.23 -4.37 -11.02
N GLY A 126 0.19 -4.66 -9.72
CA GLY A 126 -1.03 -5.14 -9.11
C GLY A 126 -1.07 -5.08 -7.59
N ASN A 127 -2.30 -5.20 -7.09
CA ASN A 127 -2.63 -5.36 -5.67
C ASN A 127 -3.12 -6.78 -5.44
N TYR A 128 -2.24 -7.62 -4.92
CA TYR A 128 -2.46 -9.06 -4.68
C TYR A 128 -2.85 -9.30 -3.21
N ASP A 129 -3.32 -10.50 -2.88
CA ASP A 129 -3.71 -10.84 -1.50
C ASP A 129 -2.53 -10.80 -0.52
N ASN A 130 -1.33 -11.08 -1.01
CA ASN A 130 -0.08 -11.07 -0.27
C ASN A 130 0.74 -9.77 -0.41
N GLY A 131 0.18 -8.72 -1.00
CA GLY A 131 0.83 -7.42 -1.09
C GLY A 131 0.71 -6.72 -2.43
N ILE A 132 1.50 -5.67 -2.59
CA ILE A 132 1.63 -4.94 -3.85
C ILE A 132 2.88 -5.43 -4.56
N GLY A 133 2.74 -5.77 -5.84
CA GLY A 133 3.85 -6.17 -6.70
C GLY A 133 4.02 -5.26 -7.90
N GLY A 134 5.23 -5.27 -8.45
CA GLY A 134 5.58 -4.49 -9.63
C GLY A 134 7.07 -4.50 -9.92
N TYR A 135 7.54 -3.46 -10.58
CA TYR A 135 8.93 -3.34 -11.03
C TYR A 135 9.53 -2.02 -10.56
N LEU A 136 10.73 -2.09 -10.01
CA LEU A 136 11.57 -0.92 -9.82
C LEU A 136 12.38 -0.62 -11.09
N ASP A 137 12.79 0.63 -11.24
CA ASP A 137 13.72 1.05 -12.28
C ASP A 137 15.07 0.33 -12.11
N GLU A 138 15.62 -0.21 -13.20
CA GLU A 138 16.85 -0.99 -13.15
C GLU A 138 18.06 -0.16 -12.71
N GLU A 139 18.12 1.11 -13.11
CA GLU A 139 19.19 2.02 -12.70
C GLU A 139 19.09 2.32 -11.20
N TYR A 140 17.86 2.50 -10.70
CA TYR A 140 17.60 2.66 -9.27
C TYR A 140 18.04 1.43 -8.48
N VAL A 141 17.69 0.22 -8.93
CA VAL A 141 18.09 -1.04 -8.30
C VAL A 141 19.62 -1.17 -8.28
N ALA A 142 20.28 -0.99 -9.42
CA ALA A 142 21.74 -1.11 -9.53
C ALA A 142 22.48 -0.12 -8.62
N LYS A 143 21.90 1.05 -8.38
CA LYS A 143 22.49 2.07 -7.52
C LYS A 143 22.32 1.81 -6.03
N HIS A 144 21.18 1.22 -5.62
CA HIS A 144 20.80 1.15 -4.20
C HIS A 144 20.86 -0.25 -3.59
N TYR A 145 20.96 -1.29 -4.41
CA TYR A 145 21.00 -2.68 -3.96
C TYR A 145 22.19 -3.41 -4.55
N LYS A 146 22.85 -4.21 -3.74
CA LYS A 146 24.03 -4.98 -4.15
C LYS A 146 23.68 -6.45 -4.25
N ALA A 147 24.21 -7.13 -5.27
CA ALA A 147 24.00 -8.56 -5.47
C ALA A 147 24.54 -9.40 -4.29
N GLU A 148 25.55 -8.90 -3.59
CA GLU A 148 26.16 -9.56 -2.42
C GLU A 148 25.23 -9.60 -1.21
N GLU A 149 24.17 -8.78 -1.20
CA GLU A 149 23.13 -8.77 -0.17
C GLU A 149 22.01 -9.77 -0.45
N ALA A 150 22.10 -10.55 -1.54
CA ALA A 150 21.10 -11.55 -1.88
C ALA A 150 21.05 -12.66 -0.82
N MET A 151 19.83 -13.05 -0.46
CA MET A 151 19.59 -14.11 0.51
C MET A 151 18.85 -15.27 -0.14
N TYR A 152 19.10 -16.47 0.35
CA TYR A 152 18.30 -17.65 0.00
C TYR A 152 16.88 -17.48 0.54
N ILE A 153 15.91 -17.87 -0.28
CA ILE A 153 14.49 -17.93 0.14
C ILE A 153 14.21 -19.36 0.61
N ALA A 154 13.96 -19.50 1.90
CA ALA A 154 13.64 -20.79 2.50
C ALA A 154 12.20 -21.22 2.14
N ASP A 155 11.99 -22.51 2.00
CA ASP A 155 10.65 -23.08 1.93
C ASP A 155 9.93 -22.91 3.29
N PRO A 156 8.59 -22.79 3.30
CA PRO A 156 7.83 -22.65 4.55
C PRO A 156 8.11 -23.73 5.60
N GLY A 157 8.44 -24.95 5.16
CA GLY A 157 8.77 -26.08 6.04
C GLY A 157 10.17 -25.99 6.66
N GLU A 158 11.04 -25.13 6.16
CA GLU A 158 12.39 -24.90 6.69
C GLU A 158 12.42 -23.86 7.81
N VAL A 159 11.33 -23.10 8.00
CA VAL A 159 11.25 -22.07 9.04
C VAL A 159 11.12 -22.74 10.40
N GLN A 160 12.05 -22.44 11.31
CA GLN A 160 12.12 -23.03 12.65
C GLN A 160 12.01 -21.95 13.73
N THR A 161 11.65 -22.37 14.93
CA THR A 161 11.71 -21.52 16.12
C THR A 161 13.18 -21.27 16.52
N GLY A 162 13.43 -20.13 17.15
CA GLY A 162 14.76 -19.75 17.59
C GLY A 162 15.23 -18.41 17.07
N GLU A 163 16.54 -18.19 17.14
CA GLU A 163 17.19 -16.94 16.76
C GLU A 163 17.04 -16.67 15.25
N ALA A 164 16.61 -15.45 14.93
CA ALA A 164 16.51 -14.94 13.57
C ALA A 164 16.75 -13.42 13.56
N TYR A 165 16.63 -12.82 12.38
CA TYR A 165 16.89 -11.40 12.23
C TYR A 165 15.86 -10.77 11.29
N ILE A 166 15.50 -9.53 11.59
CA ILE A 166 14.75 -8.66 10.66
C ILE A 166 15.61 -7.46 10.27
N TYR A 167 15.41 -6.97 9.07
CA TYR A 167 16.06 -5.77 8.58
C TYR A 167 15.03 -4.65 8.48
N SER A 168 15.38 -3.46 8.93
CA SER A 168 14.50 -2.31 8.87
C SER A 168 15.28 -1.01 8.62
N ARG A 169 14.63 -0.06 7.92
CA ARG A 169 15.13 1.30 7.68
C ARG A 169 14.34 2.36 8.45
N LEU A 170 13.68 1.99 9.53
CA LEU A 170 12.87 2.92 10.32
C LEU A 170 13.63 4.17 10.78
N ASP A 171 14.90 4.02 11.07
CA ASP A 171 15.80 5.11 11.52
C ASP A 171 16.64 5.72 10.39
N GLY A 172 16.31 5.44 9.12
CA GLY A 172 17.01 5.93 7.94
C GLY A 172 17.96 4.90 7.34
N ASP A 173 18.91 4.37 8.10
CA ASP A 173 19.84 3.34 7.64
C ASP A 173 19.28 1.93 7.82
N LEU A 174 19.72 0.98 6.96
CA LEU A 174 19.34 -0.41 7.10
C LEU A 174 20.00 -1.00 8.35
N LYS A 175 19.19 -1.34 9.34
CA LYS A 175 19.62 -1.98 10.57
C LYS A 175 19.13 -3.42 10.63
N LYS A 176 19.94 -4.27 11.26
CA LYS A 176 19.64 -5.67 11.55
C LYS A 176 19.21 -5.78 13.02
N TYR A 177 18.01 -6.25 13.26
CA TYR A 177 17.45 -6.45 14.60
C TYR A 177 17.36 -7.94 14.88
N LYS A 178 17.85 -8.34 16.06
CA LYS A 178 17.74 -9.71 16.52
C LYS A 178 16.32 -10.00 17.00
N ILE A 179 15.77 -11.13 16.57
CA ILE A 179 14.47 -11.62 17.00
C ILE A 179 14.59 -13.07 17.47
N ASN A 180 13.64 -13.49 18.26
CA ASN A 180 13.45 -14.90 18.59
C ASN A 180 12.08 -15.36 18.09
N ILE A 181 12.06 -16.32 17.16
CA ILE A 181 10.84 -16.94 16.65
C ILE A 181 10.31 -17.88 17.73
N LEU A 182 9.12 -17.59 18.24
CA LEU A 182 8.47 -18.32 19.32
C LEU A 182 7.60 -19.46 18.80
N ALA A 183 6.90 -19.23 17.69
CA ALA A 183 6.03 -20.22 17.06
C ALA A 183 5.96 -20.02 15.55
N VAL A 184 5.79 -21.12 14.82
CA VAL A 184 5.51 -21.14 13.38
C VAL A 184 4.19 -21.90 13.17
N HIS A 185 3.24 -21.29 12.49
CA HIS A 185 1.91 -21.84 12.21
C HIS A 185 1.76 -22.04 10.70
N THR A 186 1.68 -23.28 10.28
CA THR A 186 1.55 -23.64 8.85
C THR A 186 0.11 -23.76 8.39
N ASP A 187 -0.83 -23.76 9.32
CA ASP A 187 -2.25 -24.04 9.12
C ASP A 187 -3.17 -22.81 9.23
N THR A 188 -2.59 -21.64 9.53
CA THR A 188 -3.35 -20.40 9.68
C THR A 188 -3.02 -19.40 8.59
N ALA A 189 -4.05 -18.86 7.92
CA ALA A 189 -3.87 -17.89 6.83
C ALA A 189 -3.35 -16.52 7.27
N ASN A 190 -3.49 -16.15 8.57
CA ASN A 190 -3.30 -14.77 9.02
C ASN A 190 -2.23 -14.57 10.12
N LYS A 191 -1.67 -15.65 10.67
CA LYS A 191 -0.63 -15.62 11.70
C LYS A 191 0.34 -16.77 11.49
N ASN A 192 1.25 -16.61 10.56
CA ASN A 192 2.16 -17.68 10.20
C ASN A 192 3.34 -17.80 11.16
N MET A 193 3.69 -16.71 11.85
CA MET A 193 4.84 -16.68 12.72
C MET A 193 4.61 -15.73 13.91
N GLU A 194 5.04 -16.16 15.10
CA GLU A 194 5.12 -15.32 16.29
C GLU A 194 6.59 -15.13 16.67
N PHE A 195 6.99 -13.90 16.90
CA PHE A 195 8.35 -13.59 17.28
C PHE A 195 8.42 -12.44 18.29
N LYS A 196 9.51 -12.37 19.02
CA LYS A 196 9.85 -11.27 19.92
C LYS A 196 11.13 -10.60 19.41
N VAL A 197 11.14 -9.27 19.40
CA VAL A 197 12.36 -8.48 19.16
C VAL A 197 13.18 -8.46 20.43
N GLU A 198 14.45 -8.77 20.34
CA GLU A 198 15.39 -8.84 21.49
C GLU A 198 16.25 -7.58 21.59
N ASP A 199 16.52 -6.91 20.47
CA ASP A 199 17.26 -5.64 20.44
C ASP A 199 16.30 -4.49 20.73
N GLU A 200 16.58 -3.68 21.73
CA GLU A 200 15.90 -2.43 22.06
C GLU A 200 16.60 -1.21 21.43
#